data_c14ccecd26feb0388b79b61ab9d5ebae
#
_entry.id   c14ccecd26feb0388b79b61ab9d5ebae
#
_cell.length_a   1.000
_cell.length_b   1.000
_cell.length_c   1.000
_cell.angle_alpha   90.00
_cell.angle_beta   90.00
_cell.angle_gamma   90.00
#
_symmetry.space_group_name_H-M   'P 1'
#
loop_
_entity.id
_entity.type
_entity.pdbx_description
1 polymer ?
#
loop_
_entity_poly.entity_id
_entity_poly.type
_entity_poly.pdbx_seq_one_letter_code
_entity_poly.pdbx_strand_id
1 'polypeptide(L)'
;MGVLIAKKYSTKLFLNAADHTYVECGTGGKAWGCWGGKTGGTAFNSGTGSTKRADCIAKPDERAGITCYLINGVCHQAANRILLPAGILVSAARGYGVSSALFGTYGKTGFWPCSAPFDQCPGVSGDLPECIARSRSPKAAITRTQPATEAEVKYNRSVKQAYAKFDPLAASPLDTMQFHANLFDRQVKFRLGEDLGSVAVSLRLVKENFELDHRHIVVKFGQKKMSPAEFIKAFNELTLKFQDDTASSLNKTQYKKLLDMGHDERVVLADPAIILSLYGEATVKEVYGKL
;
A
#
# COMPACT_ATOMS: atom_id res chain seq x y z
N MET A 1 10.09 18.85 -14.87
CA MET A 1 9.56 17.75 -14.05
C MET A 1 9.12 16.62 -14.97
N GLY A 2 9.49 15.39 -14.63
CA GLY A 2 9.10 14.21 -15.40
C GLY A 2 7.69 13.76 -15.05
N VAL A 3 7.10 12.90 -15.90
CA VAL A 3 5.79 12.28 -15.66
C VAL A 3 5.98 10.95 -14.96
N LEU A 4 5.37 10.79 -13.79
CA LEU A 4 5.27 9.52 -13.05
C LEU A 4 3.90 8.90 -13.33
N ILE A 5 3.88 7.64 -13.76
CA ILE A 5 2.68 6.91 -14.17
C ILE A 5 2.49 5.73 -13.24
N ALA A 6 1.36 5.70 -12.55
CA ALA A 6 0.92 4.53 -11.80
C ALA A 6 0.34 3.48 -12.76
N LYS A 7 0.87 2.26 -12.70
CA LYS A 7 0.42 1.13 -13.52
C LYS A 7 -0.03 -0.01 -12.63
N LYS A 8 -0.98 -0.80 -13.14
CA LYS A 8 -1.51 -1.97 -12.45
C LYS A 8 -1.77 -3.11 -13.43
N TYR A 9 -1.71 -4.32 -12.92
CA TYR A 9 -2.23 -5.51 -13.59
C TYR A 9 -2.89 -6.43 -12.58
N SER A 10 -3.94 -7.13 -13.03
CA SER A 10 -4.60 -8.13 -12.20
C SER A 10 -3.76 -9.39 -12.15
N THR A 11 -3.52 -9.91 -10.96
CA THR A 11 -2.92 -11.23 -10.78
C THR A 11 -3.93 -12.29 -11.20
N LYS A 12 -3.70 -12.91 -12.37
CA LYS A 12 -4.65 -13.85 -12.99
C LYS A 12 -4.81 -15.18 -12.26
N LEU A 13 -3.98 -15.47 -11.27
CA LEU A 13 -3.91 -16.75 -10.59
C LEU A 13 -5.06 -17.02 -9.62
N PHE A 14 -5.74 -15.97 -9.10
CA PHE A 14 -6.87 -16.13 -8.17
C PHE A 14 -7.92 -15.05 -8.40
N LEU A 15 -9.18 -15.44 -8.43
CA LEU A 15 -10.34 -14.55 -8.64
C LEU A 15 -10.44 -13.39 -7.63
N ASN A 16 -9.82 -13.53 -6.46
CA ASN A 16 -9.90 -12.58 -5.34
C ASN A 16 -8.58 -11.89 -4.99
N ALA A 17 -7.56 -11.94 -5.85
CA ALA A 17 -6.31 -11.25 -5.59
C ALA A 17 -6.43 -9.73 -5.82
N ALA A 18 -5.69 -8.96 -5.03
CA ALA A 18 -5.49 -7.53 -5.26
C ALA A 18 -4.71 -7.27 -6.56
N ASP A 19 -4.90 -6.10 -7.16
CA ASP A 19 -4.08 -5.66 -8.29
C ASP A 19 -2.63 -5.49 -7.83
N HIS A 20 -1.68 -5.94 -8.64
CA HIS A 20 -0.29 -5.55 -8.50
C HIS A 20 -0.07 -4.14 -9.05
N THR A 21 0.70 -3.31 -8.34
CA THR A 21 0.98 -1.92 -8.76
C THR A 21 2.47 -1.63 -8.83
N TYR A 22 2.86 -0.82 -9.80
CA TYR A 22 4.21 -0.30 -9.96
C TYR A 22 4.18 1.10 -10.61
N VAL A 23 5.31 1.77 -10.67
CA VAL A 23 5.44 3.13 -11.21
C VAL A 23 6.38 3.13 -12.41
N GLU A 24 6.04 3.88 -13.44
CA GLU A 24 6.85 4.07 -14.65
C GLU A 24 7.07 5.56 -14.91
N CYS A 25 8.25 5.95 -15.36
CA CYS A 25 8.51 7.34 -15.79
C CYS A 25 8.30 7.52 -17.29
N GLY A 26 7.23 8.24 -17.65
CA GLY A 26 6.78 8.31 -19.03
C GLY A 26 6.41 6.92 -19.58
N THR A 27 5.77 6.85 -20.73
CA THR A 27 5.36 5.56 -21.31
C THR A 27 6.56 4.76 -21.80
N GLY A 28 6.76 3.55 -21.26
CA GLY A 28 7.87 2.66 -21.63
C GLY A 28 9.24 3.14 -21.14
N GLY A 29 9.27 4.01 -20.12
CA GLY A 29 10.48 4.44 -19.46
C GLY A 29 10.92 3.53 -18.32
N LYS A 30 11.80 4.04 -17.46
CA LYS A 30 12.25 3.32 -16.26
C LYS A 30 11.06 2.99 -15.35
N ALA A 31 10.99 1.75 -14.91
CA ALA A 31 9.94 1.28 -14.02
C ALA A 31 10.50 0.99 -12.62
N TRP A 32 9.72 1.29 -11.59
CA TRP A 32 10.02 1.07 -10.18
C TRP A 32 8.90 0.33 -9.48
N GLY A 33 9.24 -0.54 -8.55
CA GLY A 33 8.33 -1.25 -7.66
C GLY A 33 9.12 -2.16 -6.73
N CYS A 34 8.57 -2.52 -5.58
CA CYS A 34 9.32 -3.33 -4.61
C CYS A 34 9.47 -4.78 -5.02
N TRP A 35 8.39 -5.37 -5.49
CA TRP A 35 8.32 -6.80 -5.81
C TRP A 35 7.48 -7.01 -7.05
N GLY A 36 7.59 -8.20 -7.64
CA GLY A 36 6.81 -8.56 -8.80
C GLY A 36 7.28 -7.92 -10.10
N GLY A 37 6.55 -8.19 -11.18
CA GLY A 37 6.85 -7.68 -12.52
C GLY A 37 6.55 -6.19 -12.64
N LYS A 38 7.39 -5.50 -13.41
CA LYS A 38 7.26 -4.06 -13.69
C LYS A 38 6.98 -3.81 -15.17
N THR A 39 6.23 -4.71 -15.81
CA THR A 39 5.93 -4.67 -17.26
C THR A 39 4.49 -5.05 -17.53
N GLY A 40 3.96 -4.63 -18.67
CA GLY A 40 2.65 -5.10 -19.19
C GLY A 40 1.41 -4.56 -18.48
N GLY A 41 1.56 -3.70 -17.46
CA GLY A 41 0.41 -3.16 -16.74
C GLY A 41 -0.31 -2.05 -17.50
N THR A 42 -1.57 -1.83 -17.12
CA THR A 42 -2.39 -0.71 -17.60
C THR A 42 -2.14 0.52 -16.75
N ALA A 43 -1.87 1.65 -17.38
CA ALA A 43 -1.76 2.93 -16.71
C ALA A 43 -3.15 3.43 -16.26
N PHE A 44 -3.25 3.92 -15.03
CA PHE A 44 -4.54 4.37 -14.48
C PHE A 44 -4.47 5.69 -13.71
N ASN A 45 -3.28 6.19 -13.40
CA ASN A 45 -3.09 7.51 -12.81
C ASN A 45 -1.72 8.06 -13.22
N SER A 46 -1.58 9.37 -13.32
CA SER A 46 -0.30 10.00 -13.62
C SER A 46 -0.20 11.40 -13.02
N GLY A 47 1.02 11.85 -12.76
CA GLY A 47 1.30 13.18 -12.27
C GLY A 47 2.73 13.59 -12.56
N THR A 48 3.00 14.89 -12.48
CA THR A 48 4.35 15.45 -12.67
C THR A 48 5.09 15.53 -11.33
N GLY A 49 6.33 15.09 -11.32
CA GLY A 49 7.17 15.12 -10.13
C GLY A 49 8.64 14.91 -10.45
N SER A 50 9.48 15.03 -9.43
CA SER A 50 10.92 14.76 -9.55
C SER A 50 11.16 13.26 -9.72
N THR A 51 11.66 12.87 -10.89
CA THR A 51 11.98 11.46 -11.16
C THR A 51 13.26 11.00 -10.47
N LYS A 52 14.20 11.92 -10.18
CA LYS A 52 15.37 11.62 -9.32
C LYS A 52 14.95 11.28 -7.89
N ARG A 53 13.95 11.99 -7.34
CA ARG A 53 13.42 11.68 -6.01
C ARG A 53 12.68 10.35 -5.99
N ALA A 54 11.87 10.07 -7.02
CA ALA A 54 11.21 8.77 -7.17
C ALA A 54 12.23 7.62 -7.21
N ASP A 55 13.30 7.76 -7.97
CA ASP A 55 14.41 6.79 -8.06
C ASP A 55 15.16 6.63 -6.73
N CYS A 56 15.40 7.73 -6.03
CA CYS A 56 16.01 7.71 -4.70
C CYS A 56 15.14 6.95 -3.69
N ILE A 57 13.83 7.14 -3.70
CA ILE A 57 12.88 6.43 -2.81
C ILE A 57 12.82 4.94 -3.18
N ALA A 58 12.78 4.61 -4.47
CA ALA A 58 12.65 3.25 -4.95
C ALA A 58 13.86 2.36 -4.62
N LYS A 59 15.08 2.90 -4.70
CA LYS A 59 16.32 2.14 -4.47
C LYS A 59 16.41 1.43 -3.12
N PRO A 60 16.15 2.09 -1.98
CA PRO A 60 16.09 1.42 -0.69
C PRO A 60 14.94 0.42 -0.60
N ASP A 61 13.77 0.75 -1.14
CA ASP A 61 12.59 -0.11 -1.12
C ASP A 61 12.87 -1.42 -1.89
N GLU A 62 13.50 -1.34 -3.06
CA GLU A 62 13.88 -2.50 -3.88
C GLU A 62 14.93 -3.40 -3.20
N ARG A 63 15.76 -2.87 -2.31
CA ARG A 63 16.75 -3.62 -1.54
C ARG A 63 16.16 -4.29 -0.30
N ALA A 64 14.85 -4.33 -0.14
CA ALA A 64 14.14 -4.93 1.00
C ALA A 64 14.45 -4.28 2.36
N GLY A 65 14.92 -3.03 2.38
CA GLY A 65 15.25 -2.33 3.63
C GLY A 65 14.09 -1.60 4.27
N ILE A 66 13.13 -1.13 3.48
CA ILE A 66 12.10 -0.21 3.95
C ILE A 66 10.72 -0.85 3.97
N THR A 67 10.37 -1.59 2.92
CA THR A 67 9.09 -2.26 2.83
C THR A 67 9.32 -3.77 2.89
N CYS A 68 8.95 -4.39 4.00
CA CYS A 68 8.93 -5.83 4.10
C CYS A 68 7.53 -6.31 3.73
N TYR A 69 7.45 -7.15 2.71
CA TYR A 69 6.20 -7.62 2.14
C TYR A 69 5.31 -8.28 3.19
N LEU A 70 4.04 -7.88 3.27
CA LEU A 70 3.02 -8.27 4.25
C LEU A 70 3.34 -7.90 5.72
N ILE A 71 4.51 -7.35 6.00
CA ILE A 71 4.88 -6.89 7.35
C ILE A 71 4.49 -5.43 7.53
N ASN A 72 4.95 -4.54 6.66
CA ASN A 72 4.63 -3.13 6.74
C ASN A 72 3.92 -2.56 5.50
N GLY A 73 3.69 -3.38 4.50
CA GLY A 73 2.97 -2.99 3.29
C GLY A 73 2.98 -4.05 2.21
N VAL A 74 2.35 -3.70 1.10
CA VAL A 74 2.34 -4.44 -0.16
C VAL A 74 2.74 -3.51 -1.32
N CYS A 75 2.65 -3.97 -2.55
CA CYS A 75 2.99 -3.19 -3.74
C CYS A 75 2.30 -1.81 -3.80
N HIS A 76 1.07 -1.68 -3.28
CA HIS A 76 0.34 -0.41 -3.21
C HIS A 76 1.09 0.66 -2.41
N GLN A 77 1.58 0.31 -1.21
CA GLN A 77 2.31 1.22 -0.34
C GLN A 77 3.66 1.60 -0.95
N ALA A 78 4.36 0.64 -1.53
CA ALA A 78 5.62 0.88 -2.23
C ALA A 78 5.43 1.85 -3.42
N ALA A 79 4.42 1.63 -4.25
CA ALA A 79 4.11 2.52 -5.37
C ALA A 79 3.72 3.93 -4.88
N ASN A 80 2.91 4.04 -3.82
CA ASN A 80 2.55 5.35 -3.25
C ASN A 80 3.76 6.15 -2.75
N ARG A 81 4.75 5.48 -2.15
CA ARG A 81 6.00 6.12 -1.72
C ARG A 81 6.77 6.68 -2.93
N ILE A 82 6.90 5.89 -3.99
CA ILE A 82 7.58 6.30 -5.23
C ILE A 82 6.83 7.45 -5.92
N LEU A 83 5.50 7.51 -5.79
CA LEU A 83 4.64 8.56 -6.34
C LEU A 83 4.58 9.85 -5.48
N LEU A 84 5.22 9.87 -4.30
CA LEU A 84 5.26 11.06 -3.41
C LEU A 84 5.60 12.37 -4.15
N PRO A 85 6.63 12.41 -5.04
CA PRO A 85 7.00 13.63 -5.74
C PRO A 85 5.91 14.16 -6.67
N ALA A 86 5.04 13.29 -7.19
CA ALA A 86 3.93 13.66 -8.08
C ALA A 86 2.63 13.96 -7.32
N GLY A 87 2.56 13.66 -6.02
CA GLY A 87 1.38 13.91 -5.20
C GLY A 87 0.17 13.06 -5.52
N ILE A 88 0.34 11.94 -6.24
CA ILE A 88 -0.73 11.01 -6.63
C ILE A 88 -0.62 9.68 -5.89
N LEU A 89 -1.70 8.89 -5.93
CA LEU A 89 -1.82 7.60 -5.26
C LEU A 89 -2.35 6.52 -6.23
N VAL A 90 -2.18 5.25 -5.84
CA VAL A 90 -2.73 4.09 -6.55
C VAL A 90 -4.17 3.75 -6.11
N SER A 91 -4.96 4.74 -5.73
CA SER A 91 -6.28 4.56 -5.09
C SER A 91 -7.31 3.81 -5.93
N ALA A 92 -7.14 3.73 -7.25
CA ALA A 92 -8.02 2.98 -8.15
C ALA A 92 -7.54 1.54 -8.44
N ALA A 93 -6.53 1.05 -7.72
CA ALA A 93 -6.15 -0.36 -7.78
C ALA A 93 -7.08 -1.22 -6.91
N ARG A 94 -7.52 -2.38 -7.42
CA ARG A 94 -8.33 -3.31 -6.64
C ARG A 94 -7.57 -3.75 -5.37
N GLY A 95 -8.26 -3.74 -4.25
CA GLY A 95 -7.68 -4.07 -2.95
C GLY A 95 -6.90 -2.94 -2.27
N TYR A 96 -6.77 -1.77 -2.93
CA TYR A 96 -6.12 -0.61 -2.31
C TYR A 96 -6.85 -0.16 -1.03
N GLY A 97 -8.18 -0.14 -1.03
CA GLY A 97 -8.97 0.22 0.15
C GLY A 97 -8.61 -0.63 1.36
N VAL A 98 -8.52 -1.96 1.17
CA VAL A 98 -8.11 -2.91 2.22
C VAL A 98 -6.65 -2.68 2.62
N SER A 99 -5.72 -2.63 1.66
CA SER A 99 -4.30 -2.46 1.99
C SER A 99 -4.01 -1.13 2.69
N SER A 100 -4.70 -0.04 2.32
CA SER A 100 -4.56 1.25 2.98
C SER A 100 -5.18 1.27 4.38
N ALA A 101 -6.27 0.53 4.62
CA ALA A 101 -6.85 0.36 5.94
C ALA A 101 -5.92 -0.44 6.87
N LEU A 102 -5.24 -1.46 6.36
CA LEU A 102 -4.33 -2.31 7.13
C LEU A 102 -2.97 -1.66 7.36
N PHE A 103 -2.37 -1.06 6.34
CA PHE A 103 -0.99 -0.57 6.37
C PHE A 103 -0.86 0.95 6.32
N GLY A 104 -1.96 1.69 6.12
CA GLY A 104 -1.93 3.12 5.82
C GLY A 104 -1.53 3.40 4.36
N THR A 105 -1.56 4.67 3.97
CA THR A 105 -1.30 5.10 2.58
C THR A 105 0.12 4.77 2.11
N TYR A 106 1.10 4.86 3.00
CA TYR A 106 2.53 4.75 2.68
C TYR A 106 3.25 3.60 3.39
N GLY A 107 2.51 2.68 3.99
CA GLY A 107 3.04 1.55 4.75
C GLY A 107 3.19 1.85 6.24
N LYS A 108 3.36 0.78 7.03
CA LYS A 108 3.63 0.92 8.46
C LYS A 108 5.06 1.39 8.67
N THR A 109 5.24 2.35 9.56
CA THR A 109 6.53 2.85 9.99
C THR A 109 6.74 2.50 11.47
N GLY A 110 7.98 2.33 11.92
CA GLY A 110 8.28 1.86 13.27
C GLY A 110 7.99 0.38 13.54
N PHE A 111 7.76 -0.40 12.52
CA PHE A 111 7.40 -1.82 12.61
C PHE A 111 8.64 -2.68 12.38
N TRP A 112 9.23 -3.20 13.46
CA TRP A 112 10.42 -4.05 13.34
C TRP A 112 10.12 -5.32 12.49
N PRO A 113 11.05 -5.80 11.61
CA PRO A 113 12.39 -5.27 11.34
C PRO A 113 12.43 -4.13 10.30
N CYS A 114 11.31 -3.62 9.85
CA CYS A 114 11.15 -2.72 8.71
C CYS A 114 10.82 -1.29 9.18
N SER A 115 11.72 -0.72 9.99
CA SER A 115 11.59 0.66 10.48
C SER A 115 12.39 1.59 9.59
N ALA A 116 11.71 2.37 8.76
CA ALA A 116 12.36 3.40 7.98
C ALA A 116 11.60 4.72 8.07
N PRO A 117 12.28 5.86 8.04
CA PRO A 117 11.63 7.15 7.92
C PRO A 117 10.70 7.20 6.71
N PHE A 118 9.61 7.94 6.85
CA PHE A 118 8.61 8.11 5.79
C PHE A 118 9.21 8.62 4.48
N ASP A 119 10.09 9.60 4.56
CA ASP A 119 10.79 10.18 3.42
C ASP A 119 12.30 10.10 3.65
N GLN A 120 12.96 9.23 2.91
CA GLN A 120 14.41 9.06 2.98
C GLN A 120 15.18 9.92 1.97
N CYS A 121 14.45 10.68 1.15
CA CYS A 121 15.02 11.51 0.09
C CYS A 121 14.55 12.96 0.18
N PRO A 122 14.54 13.60 1.39
CA PRO A 122 14.16 15.00 1.50
C PRO A 122 15.17 15.84 0.70
N GLY A 123 14.66 16.83 -0.02
CA GLY A 123 15.51 17.75 -0.78
C GLY A 123 16.04 17.23 -2.13
N VAL A 124 15.91 15.95 -2.46
CA VAL A 124 16.26 15.43 -3.79
C VAL A 124 15.27 15.97 -4.82
N SER A 125 15.80 16.62 -5.86
CA SER A 125 15.03 17.26 -6.92
C SER A 125 15.62 16.99 -8.31
N GLY A 126 14.89 17.41 -9.35
CA GLY A 126 15.30 17.25 -10.75
C GLY A 126 14.84 15.92 -11.34
N ASP A 127 15.27 15.66 -12.57
CA ASP A 127 14.76 14.54 -13.36
C ASP A 127 15.89 13.70 -13.94
N LEU A 128 15.60 12.42 -14.12
CA LEU A 128 16.44 11.48 -14.85
C LEU A 128 16.34 11.79 -16.35
N PRO A 129 17.48 11.84 -17.10
CA PRO A 129 17.47 12.15 -18.53
C PRO A 129 16.55 11.26 -19.35
N GLU A 130 16.56 9.96 -19.09
CA GLU A 130 15.69 8.98 -19.75
C GLU A 130 14.20 9.23 -19.49
N CYS A 131 13.85 9.78 -18.34
CA CYS A 131 12.46 10.11 -17.99
C CYS A 131 11.99 11.40 -18.68
N ILE A 132 12.87 12.39 -18.85
CA ILE A 132 12.56 13.62 -19.60
C ILE A 132 12.23 13.29 -21.05
N ALA A 133 13.05 12.46 -21.70
CA ALA A 133 12.85 12.07 -23.09
C ALA A 133 11.48 11.38 -23.29
N ARG A 134 11.08 10.52 -22.37
CA ARG A 134 9.80 9.79 -22.41
C ARG A 134 8.61 10.67 -22.06
N SER A 135 8.76 11.65 -21.17
CA SER A 135 7.70 12.58 -20.77
C SER A 135 7.27 13.53 -21.91
N ARG A 136 8.13 13.74 -22.90
CA ARG A 136 7.84 14.55 -24.09
C ARG A 136 7.10 13.80 -25.19
N SER A 137 6.94 12.48 -25.07
CA SER A 137 6.17 11.68 -26.03
C SER A 137 4.67 11.99 -25.93
N PRO A 138 3.93 12.15 -27.04
CA PRO A 138 2.46 12.36 -27.01
C PRO A 138 1.67 11.26 -26.30
N LYS A 139 2.23 10.04 -26.21
CA LYS A 139 1.65 8.92 -25.46
C LYS A 139 1.88 9.00 -23.95
N ALA A 140 2.72 9.92 -23.47
CA ALA A 140 3.04 10.04 -22.04
C ALA A 140 1.97 10.78 -21.22
N ALA A 141 1.07 11.50 -21.86
CA ALA A 141 0.00 12.24 -21.22
C ALA A 141 -1.22 11.34 -20.93
N ILE A 142 -1.06 10.40 -20.02
CA ILE A 142 -2.24 9.81 -19.39
C ILE A 142 -2.71 10.84 -18.36
N THR A 143 -3.65 11.63 -18.80
CA THR A 143 -4.35 12.56 -17.91
C THR A 143 -5.11 11.70 -16.89
N ARG A 144 -4.96 11.99 -15.61
CA ARG A 144 -5.90 11.51 -14.58
C ARG A 144 -7.29 11.79 -15.11
N THR A 145 -8.15 10.77 -15.17
CA THR A 145 -9.51 10.88 -15.69
C THR A 145 -10.37 11.86 -14.88
N GLN A 146 -9.96 12.16 -13.63
CA GLN A 146 -10.54 13.21 -12.81
C GLN A 146 -9.48 13.86 -11.92
N PRO A 147 -9.44 15.21 -11.81
CA PRO A 147 -8.58 15.90 -10.85
C PRO A 147 -8.95 15.47 -9.42
N ALA A 148 -7.95 15.46 -8.50
CA ALA A 148 -8.22 15.20 -7.10
C ALA A 148 -9.20 16.24 -6.56
N THR A 149 -10.22 15.79 -5.85
CA THR A 149 -11.13 16.69 -5.15
C THR A 149 -10.38 17.47 -4.06
N GLU A 150 -10.89 18.62 -3.66
CA GLU A 150 -10.32 19.40 -2.55
C GLU A 150 -10.24 18.57 -1.27
N ALA A 151 -11.24 17.74 -1.00
CA ALA A 151 -11.27 16.83 0.13
C ALA A 151 -10.13 15.79 0.07
N GLU A 152 -9.87 15.20 -1.10
CA GLU A 152 -8.74 14.27 -1.29
C GLU A 152 -7.38 14.98 -1.11
N VAL A 153 -7.24 16.20 -1.61
CA VAL A 153 -6.01 16.99 -1.43
C VAL A 153 -5.77 17.28 0.05
N LYS A 154 -6.81 17.70 0.78
CA LYS A 154 -6.76 17.95 2.23
C LYS A 154 -6.43 16.69 3.01
N TYR A 155 -7.10 15.58 2.71
CA TYR A 155 -6.83 14.28 3.32
C TYR A 155 -5.36 13.84 3.09
N ASN A 156 -4.90 13.82 1.85
CA ASN A 156 -3.53 13.42 1.51
C ASN A 156 -2.50 14.30 2.20
N ARG A 157 -2.74 15.61 2.31
CA ARG A 157 -1.87 16.54 3.05
C ARG A 157 -1.82 16.18 4.53
N SER A 158 -2.97 15.91 5.16
CA SER A 158 -3.06 15.55 6.58
C SER A 158 -2.34 14.24 6.88
N VAL A 159 -2.43 13.25 5.99
CA VAL A 159 -1.72 11.97 6.10
C VAL A 159 -0.21 12.18 5.99
N LYS A 160 0.25 12.91 4.96
CA LYS A 160 1.69 13.23 4.80
C LYS A 160 2.25 13.94 6.03
N GLN A 161 1.52 14.91 6.59
CA GLN A 161 1.94 15.62 7.80
C GLN A 161 2.01 14.69 9.02
N ALA A 162 1.09 13.73 9.15
CA ALA A 162 1.14 12.75 10.23
C ALA A 162 2.39 11.88 10.15
N TYR A 163 2.68 11.33 8.97
CA TYR A 163 3.90 10.54 8.77
C TYR A 163 5.19 11.35 8.99
N ALA A 164 5.24 12.60 8.52
CA ALA A 164 6.42 13.47 8.68
C ALA A 164 6.71 13.84 10.13
N LYS A 165 5.69 13.82 11.00
CA LYS A 165 5.82 14.13 12.44
C LYS A 165 6.11 12.91 13.31
N PHE A 166 5.88 11.72 12.79
CA PHE A 166 6.08 10.48 13.54
C PHE A 166 7.54 10.04 13.43
N ASP A 167 8.20 9.91 14.59
CA ASP A 167 9.55 9.35 14.66
C ASP A 167 9.49 7.84 14.97
N PRO A 168 9.69 6.99 13.96
CA PRO A 168 9.61 5.55 14.16
C PRO A 168 10.76 4.97 14.98
N LEU A 169 11.85 5.71 15.15
CA LEU A 169 13.01 5.24 15.91
C LEU A 169 12.87 5.51 17.40
N ALA A 170 12.15 6.58 17.76
CA ALA A 170 11.87 6.94 19.16
C ALA A 170 10.57 6.33 19.69
N ALA A 171 9.65 5.90 18.81
CA ALA A 171 8.34 5.42 19.19
C ALA A 171 8.38 4.03 19.84
N SER A 172 7.63 3.86 20.93
CA SER A 172 7.35 2.53 21.49
C SER A 172 6.45 1.68 20.56
N PRO A 173 6.39 0.37 20.78
CA PRO A 173 5.43 -0.47 20.06
C PRO A 173 3.98 -0.01 20.19
N LEU A 174 3.58 0.50 21.35
CA LEU A 174 2.23 1.00 21.60
C LEU A 174 1.99 2.30 20.81
N ASP A 175 2.95 3.24 20.82
CA ASP A 175 2.86 4.48 20.05
C ASP A 175 2.72 4.20 18.55
N THR A 176 3.46 3.19 18.06
CA THR A 176 3.39 2.76 16.66
C THR A 176 2.00 2.20 16.32
N MET A 177 1.43 1.35 17.16
CA MET A 177 0.08 0.82 16.96
C MET A 177 -0.97 1.94 16.99
N GLN A 178 -0.87 2.84 17.97
CA GLN A 178 -1.75 4.00 18.11
C GLN A 178 -1.67 4.93 16.89
N PHE A 179 -0.46 5.17 16.38
CA PHE A 179 -0.25 5.96 15.16
C PHE A 179 -0.99 5.36 13.96
N HIS A 180 -0.85 4.04 13.72
CA HIS A 180 -1.51 3.38 12.60
C HIS A 180 -3.03 3.29 12.78
N ALA A 181 -3.51 3.13 13.98
CA ALA A 181 -4.94 3.19 14.27
C ALA A 181 -5.50 4.61 14.03
N ASN A 182 -4.77 5.67 14.38
CA ASN A 182 -5.15 7.05 14.10
C ASN A 182 -5.14 7.38 12.59
N LEU A 183 -4.25 6.76 11.80
CA LEU A 183 -4.28 6.87 10.34
C LEU A 183 -5.54 6.23 9.75
N PHE A 184 -5.96 5.10 10.29
CA PHE A 184 -7.20 4.44 9.90
C PHE A 184 -8.43 5.30 10.26
N ASP A 185 -8.49 5.90 11.45
CA ASP A 185 -9.57 6.83 11.81
C ASP A 185 -9.67 8.01 10.83
N ARG A 186 -8.53 8.54 10.38
CA ARG A 186 -8.53 9.59 9.33
C ARG A 186 -9.11 9.09 8.01
N GLN A 187 -8.79 7.85 7.62
CA GLN A 187 -9.36 7.23 6.42
C GLN A 187 -10.86 7.02 6.57
N VAL A 188 -11.32 6.53 7.71
CA VAL A 188 -12.74 6.33 8.03
C VAL A 188 -13.49 7.65 7.93
N LYS A 189 -13.02 8.70 8.60
CA LYS A 189 -13.61 10.06 8.54
C LYS A 189 -13.64 10.62 7.12
N PHE A 190 -12.55 10.46 6.39
CA PHE A 190 -12.48 10.93 5.00
C PHE A 190 -13.48 10.21 4.08
N ARG A 191 -13.64 8.89 4.24
CA ARG A 191 -14.46 8.04 3.36
C ARG A 191 -15.94 8.04 3.74
N LEU A 192 -16.25 8.09 5.03
CA LEU A 192 -17.61 7.90 5.54
C LEU A 192 -18.22 9.17 6.14
N GLY A 193 -17.44 10.22 6.41
CA GLY A 193 -17.86 11.44 7.10
C GLY A 193 -17.51 11.42 8.58
N GLU A 194 -17.89 12.47 9.31
CA GLU A 194 -17.54 12.63 10.73
C GLU A 194 -18.58 12.06 11.70
N ASP A 195 -19.86 12.04 11.32
CA ASP A 195 -20.98 11.61 12.18
C ASP A 195 -21.21 10.10 12.15
N LEU A 196 -20.24 9.34 12.63
CA LEU A 196 -20.29 7.88 12.59
C LEU A 196 -20.73 7.24 13.90
N GLY A 197 -20.78 7.98 15.01
CA GLY A 197 -21.23 7.48 16.31
C GLY A 197 -20.56 6.16 16.71
N SER A 198 -21.36 5.15 17.06
CA SER A 198 -20.87 3.82 17.50
C SER A 198 -20.11 3.06 16.39
N VAL A 199 -20.37 3.35 15.11
CA VAL A 199 -19.66 2.72 13.98
C VAL A 199 -18.17 3.04 14.01
N ALA A 200 -17.80 4.29 14.34
CA ALA A 200 -16.40 4.68 14.46
C ALA A 200 -15.68 3.88 15.55
N VAL A 201 -16.34 3.66 16.69
CA VAL A 201 -15.80 2.87 17.81
C VAL A 201 -15.60 1.41 17.39
N SER A 202 -16.59 0.80 16.73
CA SER A 202 -16.50 -0.58 16.24
C SER A 202 -15.36 -0.75 15.25
N LEU A 203 -15.24 0.15 14.26
CA LEU A 203 -14.16 0.11 13.28
C LEU A 203 -12.79 0.30 13.91
N ARG A 204 -12.69 1.18 14.92
CA ARG A 204 -11.46 1.37 15.68
C ARG A 204 -11.05 0.08 16.40
N LEU A 205 -11.98 -0.61 17.04
CA LEU A 205 -11.72 -1.90 17.70
C LEU A 205 -11.29 -2.99 16.71
N VAL A 206 -11.96 -3.08 15.55
CA VAL A 206 -11.56 -3.99 14.46
C VAL A 206 -10.11 -3.73 14.03
N LYS A 207 -9.73 -2.46 13.89
CA LYS A 207 -8.37 -2.07 13.52
C LYS A 207 -7.35 -2.41 14.61
N GLU A 208 -7.65 -2.14 15.88
CA GLU A 208 -6.75 -2.42 17.01
C GLU A 208 -6.54 -3.92 17.18
N ASN A 209 -7.58 -4.74 17.04
CA ASN A 209 -7.46 -6.21 17.05
C ASN A 209 -6.55 -6.69 15.92
N PHE A 210 -6.73 -6.18 14.69
CA PHE A 210 -5.84 -6.51 13.59
C PHE A 210 -4.38 -6.11 13.89
N GLU A 211 -4.13 -4.94 14.48
CA GLU A 211 -2.77 -4.50 14.81
C GLU A 211 -2.09 -5.44 15.82
N LEU A 212 -2.81 -5.88 16.84
CA LEU A 212 -2.30 -6.82 17.86
C LEU A 212 -1.95 -8.18 17.23
N ASP A 213 -2.90 -8.76 16.49
CA ASP A 213 -2.74 -10.08 15.90
C ASP A 213 -1.64 -10.08 14.82
N HIS A 214 -1.62 -9.05 13.96
CA HIS A 214 -0.60 -8.89 12.93
C HIS A 214 0.79 -8.74 13.54
N ARG A 215 0.93 -7.93 14.60
CA ARG A 215 2.18 -7.80 15.33
C ARG A 215 2.65 -9.14 15.90
N HIS A 216 1.73 -9.93 16.46
CA HIS A 216 2.05 -11.22 17.02
C HIS A 216 2.63 -12.19 15.99
N ILE A 217 2.02 -12.31 14.80
CA ILE A 217 2.55 -13.19 13.74
C ILE A 217 3.88 -12.66 13.19
N VAL A 218 4.05 -11.34 13.05
CA VAL A 218 5.31 -10.74 12.59
C VAL A 218 6.46 -11.02 13.57
N VAL A 219 6.22 -10.90 14.86
CA VAL A 219 7.24 -11.22 15.89
C VAL A 219 7.61 -12.69 15.84
N LYS A 220 6.64 -13.61 15.74
CA LYS A 220 6.91 -15.05 15.59
C LYS A 220 7.73 -15.35 14.35
N PHE A 221 7.36 -14.75 13.22
CA PHE A 221 8.09 -14.91 11.96
C PHE A 221 9.53 -14.41 12.06
N GLY A 222 9.72 -13.20 12.60
CA GLY A 222 11.05 -12.62 12.81
C GLY A 222 11.92 -13.42 13.77
N GLN A 223 11.33 -14.11 14.76
CA GLN A 223 12.00 -15.02 15.68
C GLN A 223 12.24 -16.42 15.08
N LYS A 224 11.93 -16.65 13.79
CA LYS A 224 12.00 -17.96 13.12
C LYS A 224 11.17 -19.06 13.80
N LYS A 225 10.11 -18.70 14.50
CA LYS A 225 9.13 -19.61 15.13
C LYS A 225 7.94 -19.92 14.21
N MET A 226 7.98 -19.44 13.00
CA MET A 226 6.95 -19.57 11.97
C MET A 226 7.63 -19.60 10.60
N SER A 227 7.27 -20.55 9.77
CA SER A 227 7.74 -20.64 8.38
C SER A 227 7.13 -19.52 7.52
N PRO A 228 7.70 -19.22 6.34
CA PRO A 228 7.08 -18.30 5.40
C PRO A 228 5.65 -18.68 5.03
N ALA A 229 5.38 -19.96 4.80
CA ALA A 229 4.04 -20.43 4.44
C ALA A 229 3.03 -20.24 5.57
N GLU A 230 3.40 -20.58 6.83
CA GLU A 230 2.56 -20.35 8.00
C GLU A 230 2.29 -18.85 8.19
N PHE A 231 3.30 -17.99 8.03
CA PHE A 231 3.13 -16.54 8.13
C PHE A 231 2.14 -16.01 7.09
N ILE A 232 2.25 -16.45 5.83
CA ILE A 232 1.38 -15.99 4.74
C ILE A 232 -0.05 -16.48 4.95
N LYS A 233 -0.25 -17.74 5.38
CA LYS A 233 -1.58 -18.29 5.72
C LYS A 233 -2.23 -17.49 6.84
N ALA A 234 -1.51 -17.28 7.95
CA ALA A 234 -2.00 -16.50 9.08
C ALA A 234 -2.31 -15.04 8.69
N PHE A 235 -1.46 -14.41 7.87
CA PHE A 235 -1.72 -13.07 7.35
C PHE A 235 -2.99 -13.01 6.48
N ASN A 236 -3.20 -13.98 5.59
CA ASN A 236 -4.40 -14.05 4.77
C ASN A 236 -5.67 -14.21 5.64
N GLU A 237 -5.63 -15.08 6.65
CA GLU A 237 -6.73 -15.25 7.60
C GLU A 237 -7.05 -13.97 8.37
N LEU A 238 -6.02 -13.26 8.88
CA LEU A 238 -6.20 -11.98 9.55
C LEU A 238 -6.79 -10.91 8.63
N THR A 239 -6.34 -10.88 7.37
CA THR A 239 -6.85 -9.93 6.37
C THR A 239 -8.31 -10.20 6.03
N LEU A 240 -8.69 -11.46 5.88
CA LEU A 240 -10.08 -11.84 5.65
C LEU A 240 -10.95 -11.55 6.87
N LYS A 241 -10.48 -11.89 8.07
CA LYS A 241 -11.18 -11.57 9.32
C LYS A 241 -11.41 -10.06 9.48
N PHE A 242 -10.41 -9.22 9.19
CA PHE A 242 -10.57 -7.77 9.20
C PHE A 242 -11.67 -7.30 8.26
N GLN A 243 -11.77 -7.88 7.06
CA GLN A 243 -12.81 -7.55 6.09
C GLN A 243 -14.19 -8.02 6.57
N ASP A 244 -14.30 -9.21 7.18
CA ASP A 244 -15.55 -9.73 7.75
C ASP A 244 -16.05 -8.89 8.92
N ASP A 245 -15.17 -8.56 9.87
CA ASP A 245 -15.49 -7.72 11.03
C ASP A 245 -15.91 -6.28 10.57
N THR A 246 -15.23 -5.75 9.54
CA THR A 246 -15.58 -4.47 8.92
C THR A 246 -16.96 -4.54 8.24
N ALA A 247 -17.24 -5.61 7.50
CA ALA A 247 -18.54 -5.81 6.85
C ALA A 247 -19.68 -5.93 7.87
N SER A 248 -19.44 -6.59 8.99
CA SER A 248 -20.41 -6.72 10.09
C SER A 248 -20.70 -5.38 10.79
N SER A 249 -19.77 -4.43 10.73
CA SER A 249 -19.89 -3.10 11.35
C SER A 249 -20.53 -2.06 10.42
N LEU A 250 -20.62 -2.33 9.11
CA LEU A 250 -21.01 -1.37 8.09
C LEU A 250 -22.17 -1.87 7.22
N ASN A 251 -23.01 -0.96 6.74
CA ASN A 251 -23.93 -1.28 5.65
C ASN A 251 -23.17 -1.35 4.30
N LYS A 252 -23.84 -1.92 3.28
CA LYS A 252 -23.27 -2.12 1.93
C LYS A 252 -22.65 -0.85 1.32
N THR A 253 -23.31 0.29 1.49
CA THR A 253 -22.84 1.57 0.95
C THR A 253 -21.60 2.07 1.68
N GLN A 254 -21.59 1.98 3.00
CA GLN A 254 -20.45 2.38 3.83
C GLN A 254 -19.24 1.49 3.58
N TYR A 255 -19.42 0.17 3.50
CA TYR A 255 -18.36 -0.78 3.21
C TYR A 255 -17.71 -0.48 1.85
N LYS A 256 -18.54 -0.28 0.79
CA LYS A 256 -18.05 0.10 -0.53
C LYS A 256 -17.29 1.43 -0.52
N LYS A 257 -17.78 2.43 0.20
CA LYS A 257 -17.08 3.72 0.34
C LYS A 257 -15.73 3.57 1.04
N LEU A 258 -15.64 2.75 2.11
CA LEU A 258 -14.42 2.60 2.90
C LEU A 258 -13.36 1.76 2.17
N LEU A 259 -13.73 0.60 1.65
CA LEU A 259 -12.80 -0.40 1.12
C LEU A 259 -12.76 -0.47 -0.41
N ASP A 260 -13.65 0.30 -1.11
CA ASP A 260 -13.79 0.31 -2.57
C ASP A 260 -14.11 -1.07 -3.16
N MET A 261 -14.94 -1.85 -2.45
CA MET A 261 -15.30 -3.23 -2.78
C MET A 261 -16.76 -3.50 -2.48
N GLY A 262 -17.34 -4.51 -3.12
CA GLY A 262 -18.66 -5.05 -2.76
C GLY A 262 -18.66 -5.60 -1.33
N HIS A 263 -19.82 -5.48 -0.65
CA HIS A 263 -19.95 -5.94 0.75
C HIS A 263 -19.65 -7.42 0.94
N ASP A 264 -19.96 -8.23 -0.06
CA ASP A 264 -19.77 -9.67 -0.07
C ASP A 264 -18.45 -10.09 -0.75
N GLU A 265 -17.68 -9.10 -1.25
CA GLU A 265 -16.35 -9.35 -1.80
C GLU A 265 -15.30 -9.41 -0.70
N ARG A 266 -14.32 -10.28 -0.92
CA ARG A 266 -13.09 -10.36 -0.11
C ARG A 266 -11.89 -10.36 -1.04
N VAL A 267 -10.81 -9.74 -0.60
CA VAL A 267 -9.56 -9.67 -1.37
C VAL A 267 -8.40 -10.23 -0.57
N VAL A 268 -7.56 -11.00 -1.22
CA VAL A 268 -6.28 -11.47 -0.69
C VAL A 268 -5.19 -10.52 -1.17
N LEU A 269 -4.40 -10.00 -0.24
CA LEU A 269 -3.31 -9.07 -0.53
C LEU A 269 -1.98 -9.78 -0.83
N ALA A 270 -1.81 -11.00 -0.38
CA ALA A 270 -0.62 -11.80 -0.64
C ALA A 270 -0.60 -12.26 -2.09
N ASP A 271 0.29 -11.68 -2.91
CA ASP A 271 0.44 -11.99 -4.33
C ASP A 271 1.32 -13.23 -4.51
N PRO A 272 0.80 -14.33 -5.11
CA PRO A 272 1.57 -15.56 -5.32
C PRO A 272 2.85 -15.36 -6.14
N ALA A 273 2.86 -14.45 -7.10
CA ALA A 273 4.06 -14.17 -7.89
C ALA A 273 5.17 -13.51 -7.06
N ILE A 274 4.78 -12.65 -6.12
CA ILE A 274 5.72 -12.04 -5.17
C ILE A 274 6.22 -13.11 -4.19
N ILE A 275 5.33 -13.96 -3.67
CA ILE A 275 5.69 -15.04 -2.75
C ILE A 275 6.62 -16.03 -3.42
N LEU A 276 6.37 -16.37 -4.69
CA LEU A 276 7.26 -17.21 -5.48
C LEU A 276 8.68 -16.61 -5.54
N SER A 277 8.76 -15.32 -5.81
CA SER A 277 10.04 -14.61 -5.89
C SER A 277 10.80 -14.53 -4.57
N LEU A 278 10.07 -14.38 -3.43
CA LEU A 278 10.67 -14.21 -2.11
C LEU A 278 11.00 -15.54 -1.42
N TYR A 279 10.14 -16.54 -1.57
CA TYR A 279 10.16 -17.76 -0.74
C TYR A 279 10.14 -19.06 -1.55
N GLY A 280 10.07 -18.98 -2.87
CA GLY A 280 10.13 -20.14 -3.76
C GLY A 280 8.81 -20.88 -3.96
N GLU A 281 8.84 -21.84 -4.90
CA GLU A 281 7.67 -22.58 -5.38
C GLU A 281 7.03 -23.44 -4.28
N ALA A 282 7.83 -24.05 -3.41
CA ALA A 282 7.34 -24.88 -2.31
C ALA A 282 6.40 -24.10 -1.39
N THR A 283 6.76 -22.85 -1.06
CA THR A 283 5.91 -21.98 -0.23
C THR A 283 4.59 -21.63 -0.94
N VAL A 284 4.63 -21.31 -2.23
CA VAL A 284 3.43 -21.02 -3.01
C VAL A 284 2.50 -22.23 -3.03
N LYS A 285 3.05 -23.42 -3.30
CA LYS A 285 2.28 -24.67 -3.31
C LYS A 285 1.66 -25.00 -1.96
N GLU A 286 2.38 -24.74 -0.87
CA GLU A 286 1.88 -24.98 0.48
C GLU A 286 0.75 -24.02 0.86
N VAL A 287 0.83 -22.73 0.46
CA VAL A 287 -0.17 -21.69 0.76
C VAL A 287 -1.41 -21.82 -0.09
N TYR A 288 -1.25 -22.03 -1.40
CA TYR A 288 -2.33 -21.94 -2.38
C TYR A 288 -2.71 -23.26 -3.05
N GLY A 289 -2.00 -24.34 -2.76
CA GLY A 289 -2.17 -25.61 -3.44
C GLY A 289 -1.42 -25.65 -4.79
N LYS A 290 -1.96 -26.38 -5.78
CA LYS A 290 -1.36 -26.42 -7.13
C LYS A 290 -1.53 -25.06 -7.80
N LEU A 291 -0.43 -24.52 -8.35
CA LEU A 291 -0.44 -23.40 -9.29
C LEU A 291 -1.11 -23.80 -10.61
#